data_478374511547414a6f16f05add7cbead
#
_entry.id   478374511547414a6f16f05add7cbead
#
_cell.length_a   1.000
_cell.length_b   1.000
_cell.length_c   1.000
_cell.angle_alpha   90.00
_cell.angle_beta   90.00
_cell.angle_gamma   90.00
#
_symmetry.space_group_name_H-M   'P 1'
#
loop_
_entity.id
_entity.type
_entity.pdbx_description
1 polymer ?
#
loop_
_entity_poly.entity_id
_entity_poly.type
_entity_poly.pdbx_seq_one_letter_code
_entity_poly.pdbx_strand_id
1 'polypeptide(L)'
;MPVPAKTEIKRSQKEVLLLTVRGRDLPGITSKLATLIAKDKKAKILDIEQTVVHKKLLLSILLGFPGKNSDKSPLLKELLFAAKEFGVDLGFEVFDPALMGEETPRHQYVITCLGKEVGAHPLSQIAMSLAKRGVNIDKISKLALKNISAVELIAHAKKPIDPKLLTRELLALSNQIGVDIAIQKHDLLRRAKRLVVMDMDSTLIQTEVIDELAKKAGVYKKVSEITHQAMNGRLPFSQSLKKRVHLLKGLTPNDLDWVYRRLKLTKGAPKLLKVLKHLGYKIALVSGGFTYFTERLKGDLGFDYAFANQLEIRGGKLTGNVLGPIIDAQRKAMILETIAQGEKISLDQTIAIGDGANDILMLTKAGLGIAFQAKPYVREKTHYSISKHNALDSILYLLGISEREIENLAR
;
A
#
# COMPACT_ATOMS: atom_id res chain seq x y z
N MET A 1 23.69 12.26 26.58
CA MET A 1 24.33 10.98 26.96
C MET A 1 23.96 9.97 25.91
N PRO A 2 24.93 9.27 25.28
CA PRO A 2 24.57 8.24 24.28
C PRO A 2 23.92 7.06 25.02
N VAL A 3 22.78 6.61 24.48
CA VAL A 3 22.11 5.40 24.94
C VAL A 3 23.09 4.24 24.70
N PRO A 4 23.43 3.43 25.72
CA PRO A 4 24.34 2.31 25.52
C PRO A 4 23.78 1.36 24.48
N ALA A 5 24.61 0.97 23.52
CA ALA A 5 24.22 0.09 22.44
C ALA A 5 23.67 -1.23 23.02
N LYS A 6 22.52 -1.71 22.50
CA LYS A 6 21.88 -2.99 22.88
C LYS A 6 22.87 -4.15 22.99
N THR A 7 23.99 -4.09 22.27
CA THR A 7 25.08 -5.07 22.25
C THR A 7 25.87 -5.17 23.56
N GLU A 8 26.05 -4.05 24.30
CA GLU A 8 26.80 -4.08 25.56
C GLU A 8 25.99 -4.67 26.71
N ILE A 9 24.68 -4.45 26.74
CA ILE A 9 23.80 -5.02 27.77
C ILE A 9 23.73 -6.56 27.61
N LYS A 10 23.81 -7.10 26.39
CA LYS A 10 23.77 -8.55 26.08
C LYS A 10 25.03 -9.29 26.59
N ARG A 11 26.21 -8.68 26.55
CA ARG A 11 27.49 -9.32 26.96
C ARG A 11 27.65 -9.53 28.46
N SER A 12 26.90 -8.84 29.31
CA SER A 12 27.00 -8.95 30.77
C SER A 12 26.09 -10.01 31.39
N GLN A 13 25.16 -10.60 30.62
CA GLN A 13 24.21 -11.60 31.11
C GLN A 13 24.74 -13.00 30.84
N LYS A 14 24.86 -13.82 31.90
CA LYS A 14 25.34 -15.21 31.77
C LYS A 14 24.25 -16.20 31.50
N GLU A 15 23.01 -15.85 31.76
CA GLU A 15 21.84 -16.69 31.52
C GLU A 15 20.64 -15.85 31.10
N VAL A 16 19.85 -16.37 30.15
CA VAL A 16 18.66 -15.71 29.62
C VAL A 16 17.48 -16.68 29.72
N LEU A 17 16.35 -16.16 30.20
CA LEU A 17 15.13 -16.92 30.40
C LEU A 17 14.01 -16.31 29.56
N LEU A 18 13.38 -17.10 28.70
CA LEU A 18 12.18 -16.73 27.97
C LEU A 18 10.95 -17.15 28.78
N LEU A 19 10.17 -16.16 29.21
CA LEU A 19 8.85 -16.37 29.78
C LEU A 19 7.79 -16.27 28.70
N THR A 20 6.85 -17.21 28.70
CA THR A 20 5.67 -17.17 27.82
C THR A 20 4.41 -17.27 28.66
N VAL A 21 3.52 -16.30 28.49
CA VAL A 21 2.23 -16.25 29.21
C VAL A 21 1.09 -16.39 28.19
N ARG A 22 0.18 -17.32 28.42
CA ARG A 22 -0.97 -17.58 27.54
C ARG A 22 -2.23 -17.71 28.36
N GLY A 23 -3.30 -17.07 27.94
CA GLY A 23 -4.57 -17.19 28.64
C GLY A 23 -5.61 -16.18 28.18
N ARG A 24 -6.64 -15.98 29.01
CA ARG A 24 -7.61 -14.91 28.77
C ARG A 24 -6.96 -13.55 29.02
N ASP A 25 -7.20 -12.60 28.14
CA ASP A 25 -6.74 -11.23 28.34
C ASP A 25 -7.56 -10.58 29.46
N LEU A 26 -6.87 -10.20 30.53
CA LEU A 26 -7.43 -9.52 31.69
C LEU A 26 -6.58 -8.31 32.07
N PRO A 27 -7.19 -7.19 32.49
CA PRO A 27 -6.45 -6.07 33.03
C PRO A 27 -5.61 -6.47 34.24
N GLY A 28 -4.37 -5.98 34.32
CA GLY A 28 -3.50 -6.20 35.48
C GLY A 28 -2.48 -7.32 35.33
N ILE A 29 -2.62 -8.26 34.40
CA ILE A 29 -1.65 -9.36 34.21
C ILE A 29 -0.23 -8.82 33.99
N THR A 30 -0.03 -8.00 32.98
CA THR A 30 1.29 -7.43 32.64
C THR A 30 1.84 -6.57 33.78
N SER A 31 0.99 -5.77 34.42
CA SER A 31 1.38 -4.95 35.59
C SER A 31 1.86 -5.81 36.75
N LYS A 32 1.13 -6.87 37.11
CA LYS A 32 1.51 -7.77 38.19
C LYS A 32 2.83 -8.48 37.92
N LEU A 33 2.98 -9.03 36.71
CA LEU A 33 4.21 -9.73 36.31
C LEU A 33 5.40 -8.78 36.29
N ALA A 34 5.27 -7.58 35.72
CA ALA A 34 6.32 -6.59 35.71
C ALA A 34 6.70 -6.12 37.13
N THR A 35 5.73 -5.98 38.04
CA THR A 35 5.98 -5.65 39.43
C THR A 35 6.80 -6.72 40.17
N LEU A 36 6.47 -8.00 39.91
CA LEU A 36 7.24 -9.12 40.50
C LEU A 36 8.66 -9.17 39.97
N ILE A 37 8.83 -9.00 38.63
CA ILE A 37 10.16 -8.94 38.00
C ILE A 37 10.98 -7.78 38.57
N ALA A 38 10.37 -6.61 38.77
CA ALA A 38 11.04 -5.43 39.33
C ALA A 38 11.56 -5.60 40.79
N LYS A 39 10.97 -6.52 41.55
CA LYS A 39 11.45 -6.83 42.90
C LYS A 39 12.78 -7.60 42.90
N ASP A 40 13.03 -8.39 41.89
CA ASP A 40 14.31 -9.08 41.71
C ASP A 40 15.33 -8.16 41.03
N LYS A 41 16.17 -7.53 41.83
CA LYS A 41 17.22 -6.60 41.32
C LYS A 41 18.23 -7.24 40.35
N LYS A 42 18.25 -8.58 40.28
CA LYS A 42 19.13 -9.35 39.38
C LYS A 42 18.51 -9.58 38.03
N ALA A 43 17.18 -9.65 37.95
CA ALA A 43 16.45 -9.85 36.71
C ALA A 43 16.37 -8.53 35.91
N LYS A 44 16.68 -8.60 34.62
CA LYS A 44 16.53 -7.48 33.69
C LYS A 44 15.64 -7.91 32.51
N ILE A 45 14.65 -7.10 32.18
CA ILE A 45 13.88 -7.31 30.95
C ILE A 45 14.77 -6.91 29.78
N LEU A 46 15.10 -7.86 28.92
CA LEU A 46 15.88 -7.65 27.71
C LEU A 46 14.98 -7.36 26.50
N ASP A 47 13.80 -8.02 26.46
CA ASP A 47 12.80 -7.83 25.42
C ASP A 47 11.42 -8.22 25.96
N ILE A 48 10.36 -7.62 25.39
CA ILE A 48 8.97 -7.91 25.74
C ILE A 48 8.08 -7.73 24.53
N GLU A 49 7.25 -8.71 24.25
CA GLU A 49 6.27 -8.65 23.18
C GLU A 49 4.90 -9.18 23.69
N GLN A 50 3.84 -8.40 23.46
CA GLN A 50 2.49 -8.74 23.83
C GLN A 50 1.55 -8.64 22.62
N THR A 51 0.73 -9.67 22.46
CA THR A 51 -0.31 -9.68 21.43
C THR A 51 -1.60 -10.24 22.04
N VAL A 52 -2.75 -9.68 21.62
CA VAL A 52 -4.08 -10.19 22.02
C VAL A 52 -4.81 -10.63 20.75
N VAL A 53 -5.13 -11.94 20.70
CA VAL A 53 -5.85 -12.55 19.58
C VAL A 53 -7.18 -13.12 20.11
N HIS A 54 -8.30 -12.58 19.64
CA HIS A 54 -9.64 -13.04 20.07
C HIS A 54 -9.80 -13.16 21.60
N LYS A 55 -9.40 -12.11 22.34
CA LYS A 55 -9.42 -12.06 23.81
C LYS A 55 -8.47 -13.08 24.49
N LYS A 56 -7.55 -13.65 23.76
CA LYS A 56 -6.46 -14.47 24.30
C LYS A 56 -5.17 -13.68 24.28
N LEU A 57 -4.55 -13.55 25.46
CA LEU A 57 -3.24 -12.94 25.66
C LEU A 57 -2.16 -13.93 25.25
N LEU A 58 -1.19 -13.44 24.49
CA LEU A 58 0.11 -14.06 24.25
C LEU A 58 1.16 -13.02 24.63
N LEU A 59 1.91 -13.27 25.69
CA LEU A 59 2.94 -12.38 26.20
C LEU A 59 4.26 -13.14 26.31
N SER A 60 5.30 -12.63 25.71
CA SER A 60 6.66 -13.15 25.81
C SER A 60 7.55 -12.11 26.47
N ILE A 61 8.31 -12.52 27.48
CA ILE A 61 9.27 -11.65 28.20
C ILE A 61 10.62 -12.35 28.22
N LEU A 62 11.64 -11.69 27.72
CA LEU A 62 13.01 -12.17 27.77
C LEU A 62 13.72 -11.56 28.97
N LEU A 63 14.09 -12.38 29.94
CA LEU A 63 14.79 -11.94 31.15
C LEU A 63 16.26 -12.34 31.12
N GLY A 64 17.13 -11.39 31.42
CA GLY A 64 18.55 -11.64 31.59
C GLY A 64 18.98 -11.65 33.05
N PHE A 65 19.84 -12.59 33.40
CA PHE A 65 20.44 -12.72 34.75
C PHE A 65 21.95 -12.67 34.69
N PRO A 66 22.63 -12.01 35.70
CA PRO A 66 24.08 -11.90 35.71
C PRO A 66 24.80 -13.19 36.12
N GLY A 67 24.08 -14.21 36.59
CA GLY A 67 24.61 -15.51 37.07
C GLY A 67 23.96 -16.70 36.41
N LYS A 68 24.50 -17.91 36.67
CA LYS A 68 23.89 -19.18 36.31
C LYS A 68 22.90 -19.59 37.40
N ASN A 69 21.89 -20.43 37.09
CA ASN A 69 20.78 -20.92 37.94
C ASN A 69 19.63 -19.93 38.10
N SER A 70 19.21 -19.29 37.01
CA SER A 70 17.99 -18.48 36.96
C SER A 70 16.71 -19.34 37.20
N ASP A 71 16.79 -20.64 36.87
CA ASP A 71 15.75 -21.64 37.09
C ASP A 71 15.42 -21.86 38.60
N LYS A 72 16.38 -21.55 39.50
CA LYS A 72 16.21 -21.61 40.94
C LYS A 72 15.79 -20.30 41.59
N SER A 73 15.57 -19.25 40.79
CA SER A 73 15.18 -17.93 41.32
C SER A 73 13.81 -18.00 42.03
N PRO A 74 13.68 -17.43 43.24
CA PRO A 74 12.39 -17.26 43.90
C PRO A 74 11.35 -16.54 43.06
N LEU A 75 11.82 -15.66 42.16
CA LEU A 75 11.00 -14.92 41.21
C LEU A 75 10.11 -15.87 40.38
N LEU A 76 10.63 -17.02 39.90
CA LEU A 76 9.85 -17.94 39.09
C LEU A 76 8.67 -18.51 39.86
N LYS A 77 8.85 -18.80 41.15
CA LYS A 77 7.73 -19.26 42.00
C LYS A 77 6.66 -18.18 42.14
N GLU A 78 7.05 -16.94 42.39
CA GLU A 78 6.10 -15.83 42.50
C GLU A 78 5.35 -15.59 41.19
N LEU A 79 6.04 -15.67 40.04
CA LEU A 79 5.42 -15.57 38.71
C LEU A 79 4.42 -16.72 38.44
N LEU A 80 4.74 -17.96 38.83
CA LEU A 80 3.83 -19.11 38.71
C LEU A 80 2.59 -18.92 39.56
N PHE A 81 2.73 -18.44 40.81
CA PHE A 81 1.56 -18.15 41.66
C PHE A 81 0.70 -17.06 41.09
N ALA A 82 1.30 -15.95 40.57
CA ALA A 82 0.55 -14.88 39.92
C ALA A 82 -0.17 -15.37 38.66
N ALA A 83 0.47 -16.21 37.85
CA ALA A 83 -0.16 -16.80 36.67
C ALA A 83 -1.39 -17.66 37.07
N LYS A 84 -1.29 -18.47 38.10
CA LYS A 84 -2.39 -19.25 38.62
C LYS A 84 -3.54 -18.38 39.14
N GLU A 85 -3.21 -17.26 39.82
CA GLU A 85 -4.22 -16.30 40.34
C GLU A 85 -5.04 -15.70 39.18
N PHE A 86 -4.40 -15.38 38.04
CA PHE A 86 -5.07 -14.86 36.84
C PHE A 86 -5.68 -15.96 35.94
N GLY A 87 -5.45 -17.22 36.23
CA GLY A 87 -5.92 -18.34 35.39
C GLY A 87 -5.27 -18.35 34.02
N VAL A 88 -3.97 -18.00 33.94
CA VAL A 88 -3.19 -18.05 32.71
C VAL A 88 -2.07 -19.08 32.80
N ASP A 89 -1.69 -19.66 31.68
CA ASP A 89 -0.55 -20.56 31.57
C ASP A 89 0.74 -19.78 31.52
N LEU A 90 1.73 -20.17 32.33
CA LEU A 90 3.08 -19.63 32.30
C LEU A 90 4.05 -20.75 31.95
N GLY A 91 4.79 -20.56 30.87
CA GLY A 91 5.93 -21.38 30.49
C GLY A 91 7.23 -20.59 30.64
N PHE A 92 8.33 -21.30 30.89
CA PHE A 92 9.66 -20.69 30.84
C PHE A 92 10.66 -21.67 30.24
N GLU A 93 11.62 -21.10 29.52
CA GLU A 93 12.68 -21.81 28.82
C GLU A 93 14.01 -21.09 29.03
N VAL A 94 15.05 -21.83 29.39
CA VAL A 94 16.42 -21.25 29.46
C VAL A 94 16.92 -21.12 28.03
N PHE A 95 17.25 -19.89 27.66
CA PHE A 95 17.69 -19.53 26.33
C PHE A 95 19.20 -19.35 26.32
N ASP A 96 19.89 -19.97 25.37
CA ASP A 96 21.33 -19.81 25.23
C ASP A 96 21.63 -18.39 24.72
N PRO A 97 22.36 -17.54 25.50
CA PRO A 97 22.74 -16.21 25.05
C PRO A 97 23.51 -16.19 23.73
N ALA A 98 24.22 -17.29 23.40
CA ALA A 98 24.92 -17.42 22.12
C ALA A 98 23.96 -17.47 20.91
N LEU A 99 22.73 -17.95 21.10
CA LEU A 99 21.66 -17.96 20.09
C LEU A 99 21.03 -16.57 19.91
N MET A 100 21.27 -15.64 20.81
CA MET A 100 20.89 -14.24 20.68
C MET A 100 21.86 -13.50 19.75
N GLY A 101 22.26 -14.11 18.64
CA GLY A 101 23.26 -13.62 17.69
C GLY A 101 23.16 -12.12 17.42
N GLU A 102 24.26 -11.51 16.97
CA GLU A 102 24.27 -10.14 16.47
C GLU A 102 23.07 -10.00 15.51
N GLU A 103 22.28 -8.96 15.71
CA GLU A 103 21.21 -8.62 14.76
C GLU A 103 21.87 -8.36 13.41
N THR A 104 22.06 -9.42 12.60
CA THR A 104 22.46 -9.23 11.22
C THR A 104 21.41 -8.33 10.58
N PRO A 105 21.82 -7.31 9.82
CA PRO A 105 20.88 -6.43 9.15
C PRO A 105 19.84 -7.28 8.41
N ARG A 106 18.61 -7.27 8.89
CA ARG A 106 17.53 -8.02 8.26
C ARG A 106 16.92 -7.14 7.18
N HIS A 107 16.92 -7.64 5.97
CA HIS A 107 16.18 -6.99 4.90
C HIS A 107 14.69 -7.29 5.09
N GLN A 108 13.95 -6.32 5.60
CA GLN A 108 12.54 -6.48 5.90
C GLN A 108 11.65 -6.08 4.72
N TYR A 109 10.61 -6.85 4.53
CA TYR A 109 9.62 -6.68 3.47
C TYR A 109 8.21 -6.73 4.07
N VAL A 110 7.30 -6.01 3.42
CA VAL A 110 5.87 -6.12 3.69
C VAL A 110 5.20 -6.66 2.44
N ILE A 111 4.49 -7.75 2.59
CA ILE A 111 3.69 -8.37 1.54
C ILE A 111 2.21 -8.14 1.86
N THR A 112 1.51 -7.42 1.00
CA THR A 112 0.08 -7.16 1.14
C THR A 112 -0.68 -8.00 0.13
N CYS A 113 -1.62 -8.80 0.59
CA CYS A 113 -2.45 -9.70 -0.21
C CYS A 113 -3.88 -9.19 -0.19
N LEU A 114 -4.48 -8.98 -1.37
CA LEU A 114 -5.82 -8.44 -1.55
C LEU A 114 -6.65 -9.37 -2.44
N GLY A 115 -7.83 -9.75 -2.00
CA GLY A 115 -8.70 -10.61 -2.78
C GLY A 115 -10.10 -10.73 -2.20
N LYS A 116 -10.98 -11.44 -2.89
CA LYS A 116 -12.31 -11.76 -2.35
C LYS A 116 -12.17 -12.58 -1.07
N GLU A 117 -11.20 -13.50 -1.07
CA GLU A 117 -10.83 -14.32 0.08
C GLU A 117 -9.33 -14.63 0.03
N VAL A 118 -8.62 -14.33 1.11
CA VAL A 118 -7.23 -14.74 1.33
C VAL A 118 -7.26 -15.83 2.40
N GLY A 119 -7.66 -17.04 1.99
CA GLY A 119 -7.76 -18.21 2.85
C GLY A 119 -6.47 -19.02 2.94
N ALA A 120 -6.56 -20.26 3.44
CA ALA A 120 -5.40 -21.13 3.69
C ALA A 120 -4.61 -21.46 2.41
N HIS A 121 -5.29 -21.72 1.28
CA HIS A 121 -4.63 -22.09 0.04
C HIS A 121 -3.78 -20.93 -0.54
N PRO A 122 -4.30 -19.72 -0.78
CA PRO A 122 -3.45 -18.60 -1.18
C PRO A 122 -2.30 -18.33 -0.23
N LEU A 123 -2.56 -18.35 1.08
CA LEU A 123 -1.54 -18.07 2.09
C LEU A 123 -0.42 -19.12 2.06
N SER A 124 -0.74 -20.40 1.90
CA SER A 124 0.27 -21.47 1.79
C SER A 124 1.15 -21.32 0.56
N GLN A 125 0.58 -20.97 -0.60
CA GLN A 125 1.33 -20.75 -1.83
C GLN A 125 2.28 -19.56 -1.72
N ILE A 126 1.83 -18.45 -1.11
CA ILE A 126 2.65 -17.27 -0.85
C ILE A 126 3.80 -17.62 0.10
N ALA A 127 3.49 -18.28 1.23
CA ALA A 127 4.51 -18.69 2.21
C ALA A 127 5.55 -19.62 1.58
N MET A 128 5.13 -20.56 0.73
CA MET A 128 6.02 -21.46 0.01
C MET A 128 6.94 -20.72 -0.97
N SER A 129 6.41 -19.73 -1.70
CA SER A 129 7.20 -18.89 -2.61
C SER A 129 8.26 -18.08 -1.84
N LEU A 130 7.89 -17.50 -0.70
CA LEU A 130 8.80 -16.76 0.18
C LEU A 130 9.89 -17.67 0.76
N ALA A 131 9.53 -18.84 1.29
CA ALA A 131 10.45 -19.79 1.88
C ALA A 131 11.51 -20.30 0.88
N LYS A 132 11.13 -20.57 -0.38
CA LYS A 132 12.07 -20.92 -1.47
C LYS A 132 13.15 -19.88 -1.71
N ARG A 133 12.91 -18.62 -1.31
CA ARG A 133 13.85 -17.49 -1.42
C ARG A 133 14.56 -17.18 -0.10
N GLY A 134 14.40 -18.02 0.92
CA GLY A 134 14.98 -17.78 2.25
C GLY A 134 14.37 -16.59 2.97
N VAL A 135 13.11 -16.25 2.64
CA VAL A 135 12.34 -15.21 3.33
C VAL A 135 11.51 -15.87 4.42
N ASN A 136 11.72 -15.43 5.64
CA ASN A 136 10.93 -15.85 6.80
C ASN A 136 9.82 -14.87 7.10
N ILE A 137 8.66 -15.36 7.51
CA ILE A 137 7.50 -14.52 7.89
C ILE A 137 7.57 -14.29 9.40
N ASP A 138 7.64 -13.01 9.81
CA ASP A 138 7.70 -12.60 11.22
C ASP A 138 6.31 -12.36 11.81
N LYS A 139 5.40 -11.81 10.97
CA LYS A 139 4.06 -11.44 11.42
C LYS A 139 3.05 -11.54 10.30
N ILE A 140 1.85 -12.03 10.62
CA ILE A 140 0.69 -12.03 9.73
C ILE A 140 -0.43 -11.26 10.41
N SER A 141 -0.98 -10.25 9.72
CA SER A 141 -2.06 -9.41 10.23
C SER A 141 -3.19 -9.32 9.22
N LYS A 142 -4.43 -9.46 9.66
CA LYS A 142 -5.60 -9.18 8.82
C LYS A 142 -5.93 -7.70 8.89
N LEU A 143 -5.97 -7.03 7.74
CA LEU A 143 -6.32 -5.62 7.62
C LEU A 143 -7.82 -5.42 7.34
N ALA A 144 -8.46 -6.36 6.62
CA ALA A 144 -9.88 -6.31 6.30
C ALA A 144 -10.52 -7.69 6.19
N LEU A 145 -11.84 -7.79 6.46
CA LEU A 145 -12.61 -9.04 6.49
C LEU A 145 -14.01 -8.94 5.89
N LYS A 146 -14.60 -7.76 5.74
CA LYS A 146 -16.02 -7.63 5.37
C LYS A 146 -16.25 -7.69 3.85
N ASN A 147 -15.73 -6.70 3.13
CA ASN A 147 -15.99 -6.54 1.70
C ASN A 147 -14.85 -7.09 0.82
N ILE A 148 -13.67 -7.17 1.39
CA ILE A 148 -12.44 -7.68 0.81
C ILE A 148 -11.65 -8.36 1.91
N SER A 149 -10.94 -9.40 1.59
CA SER A 149 -9.93 -9.95 2.47
C SER A 149 -8.60 -9.27 2.16
N ALA A 150 -8.05 -8.55 3.15
CA ALA A 150 -6.74 -7.93 3.08
C ALA A 150 -5.86 -8.50 4.19
N VAL A 151 -4.72 -9.07 3.81
CA VAL A 151 -3.75 -9.67 4.73
C VAL A 151 -2.39 -9.05 4.49
N GLU A 152 -1.74 -8.64 5.57
CA GLU A 152 -0.37 -8.12 5.55
C GLU A 152 0.57 -9.13 6.22
N LEU A 153 1.67 -9.45 5.55
CA LEU A 153 2.76 -10.24 6.09
C LEU A 153 3.99 -9.34 6.23
N ILE A 154 4.57 -9.30 7.41
CA ILE A 154 5.91 -8.75 7.64
C ILE A 154 6.87 -9.91 7.59
N ALA A 155 7.91 -9.79 6.77
CA ALA A 155 8.86 -10.86 6.52
C ALA A 155 10.28 -10.31 6.42
N HIS A 156 11.28 -11.16 6.67
CA HIS A 156 12.67 -10.78 6.53
C HIS A 156 13.48 -11.80 5.74
N ALA A 157 14.58 -11.33 5.16
CA ALA A 157 15.61 -12.17 4.58
C ALA A 157 16.98 -11.83 5.18
N LYS A 158 17.84 -12.84 5.35
CA LYS A 158 19.23 -12.64 5.82
C LYS A 158 20.09 -11.93 4.77
N LYS A 159 19.80 -12.14 3.48
CA LYS A 159 20.48 -11.49 2.34
C LYS A 159 19.50 -10.63 1.57
N PRO A 160 19.95 -9.54 0.93
CA PRO A 160 19.08 -8.76 0.05
C PRO A 160 18.55 -9.62 -1.07
N ILE A 161 17.24 -9.51 -1.35
CA ILE A 161 16.60 -10.20 -2.46
C ILE A 161 16.48 -9.19 -3.59
N ASP A 162 16.66 -9.63 -4.83
CA ASP A 162 16.32 -8.81 -6.00
C ASP A 162 14.81 -8.54 -6.00
N PRO A 163 14.38 -7.27 -5.76
CA PRO A 163 12.96 -6.95 -5.67
C PRO A 163 12.22 -7.25 -6.99
N LYS A 164 12.88 -7.09 -8.13
CA LYS A 164 12.28 -7.31 -9.45
C LYS A 164 11.95 -8.77 -9.68
N LEU A 165 12.86 -9.66 -9.28
CA LEU A 165 12.68 -11.10 -9.44
C LEU A 165 11.52 -11.58 -8.55
N LEU A 166 11.52 -11.18 -7.28
CA LEU A 166 10.47 -11.57 -6.34
C LEU A 166 9.10 -11.00 -6.76
N THR A 167 9.07 -9.75 -7.24
CA THR A 167 7.82 -9.14 -7.76
C THR A 167 7.27 -9.94 -8.95
N ARG A 168 8.11 -10.35 -9.90
CA ARG A 168 7.66 -11.17 -11.05
C ARG A 168 7.08 -12.51 -10.62
N GLU A 169 7.73 -13.20 -9.69
CA GLU A 169 7.24 -14.48 -9.16
C GLU A 169 5.91 -14.32 -8.44
N LEU A 170 5.79 -13.32 -7.59
CA LEU A 170 4.55 -13.03 -6.87
C LEU A 170 3.43 -12.56 -7.80
N LEU A 171 3.75 -11.84 -8.90
CA LEU A 171 2.76 -11.47 -9.92
C LEU A 171 2.26 -12.70 -10.68
N ALA A 172 3.16 -13.63 -11.05
CA ALA A 172 2.76 -14.90 -11.68
C ALA A 172 1.88 -15.73 -10.74
N LEU A 173 2.27 -15.83 -9.47
CA LEU A 173 1.49 -16.50 -8.43
C LEU A 173 0.11 -15.84 -8.23
N SER A 174 0.05 -14.50 -8.18
CA SER A 174 -1.18 -13.71 -8.07
C SER A 174 -2.21 -14.10 -9.13
N ASN A 175 -1.75 -14.29 -10.38
CA ASN A 175 -2.64 -14.70 -11.48
C ASN A 175 -3.18 -16.13 -11.28
N GLN A 176 -2.40 -17.03 -10.68
CA GLN A 176 -2.81 -18.42 -10.44
C GLN A 176 -3.79 -18.56 -9.29
N ILE A 177 -3.54 -17.84 -8.18
CA ILE A 177 -4.34 -17.98 -6.97
C ILE A 177 -5.50 -16.98 -6.84
N GLY A 178 -5.62 -16.04 -7.80
CA GLY A 178 -6.71 -15.05 -7.81
C GLY A 178 -6.65 -13.99 -6.70
N VAL A 179 -5.45 -13.72 -6.17
CA VAL A 179 -5.18 -12.74 -5.12
C VAL A 179 -4.16 -11.74 -5.62
N ASP A 180 -4.42 -10.44 -5.52
CA ASP A 180 -3.43 -9.41 -5.80
C ASP A 180 -2.38 -9.41 -4.70
N ILE A 181 -1.10 -9.40 -5.08
CA ILE A 181 0.04 -9.44 -4.15
C ILE A 181 0.94 -8.25 -4.43
N ALA A 182 1.20 -7.45 -3.39
CA ALA A 182 2.14 -6.36 -3.41
C ALA A 182 3.28 -6.61 -2.43
N ILE A 183 4.52 -6.32 -2.85
CA ILE A 183 5.69 -6.39 -1.97
C ILE A 183 6.36 -5.03 -1.86
N GLN A 184 6.61 -4.56 -0.67
CA GLN A 184 7.27 -3.29 -0.38
C GLN A 184 8.42 -3.50 0.62
N LYS A 185 9.43 -2.63 0.61
CA LYS A 185 10.37 -2.57 1.71
C LYS A 185 9.65 -2.15 3.00
N HIS A 186 9.98 -2.79 4.10
CA HIS A 186 9.48 -2.39 5.42
C HIS A 186 10.36 -1.27 5.97
N ASP A 187 10.08 -0.04 5.56
CA ASP A 187 10.77 1.16 6.01
C ASP A 187 9.78 2.26 6.46
N LEU A 188 10.33 3.34 7.01
CA LEU A 188 9.52 4.47 7.47
C LEU A 188 8.78 5.16 6.32
N LEU A 189 9.35 5.18 5.10
CA LEU A 189 8.79 5.86 3.95
C LEU A 189 7.55 5.15 3.39
N ARG A 190 7.37 3.87 3.70
CA ARG A 190 6.15 3.14 3.34
C ARG A 190 4.89 3.80 3.92
N ARG A 191 4.92 4.19 5.20
CA ARG A 191 3.79 4.83 5.90
C ARG A 191 3.83 6.35 5.85
N ALA A 192 4.94 6.94 5.42
CA ALA A 192 5.13 8.38 5.32
C ALA A 192 4.86 8.92 3.92
N LYS A 193 3.93 8.31 3.16
CA LYS A 193 3.49 8.83 1.87
C LYS A 193 2.73 10.13 2.08
N ARG A 194 2.89 11.10 1.16
CA ARG A 194 2.34 12.46 1.29
C ARG A 194 1.69 13.00 0.02
N LEU A 195 2.01 12.46 -1.14
CA LEU A 195 1.47 12.87 -2.44
C LEU A 195 0.88 11.67 -3.17
N VAL A 196 -0.35 11.82 -3.65
CA VAL A 196 -0.99 10.86 -4.57
C VAL A 196 -1.24 11.55 -5.90
N VAL A 197 -0.74 10.96 -6.97
CA VAL A 197 -1.00 11.40 -8.36
C VAL A 197 -1.74 10.28 -9.06
N MET A 198 -2.93 10.56 -9.59
CA MET A 198 -3.74 9.55 -10.27
C MET A 198 -4.19 9.99 -11.64
N ASP A 199 -4.36 9.02 -12.52
CA ASP A 199 -5.02 9.21 -13.80
C ASP A 199 -6.53 9.38 -13.62
N MET A 200 -7.19 9.96 -14.61
CA MET A 200 -8.63 10.17 -14.64
C MET A 200 -9.35 9.02 -15.33
N ASP A 201 -9.12 8.87 -16.62
CA ASP A 201 -9.85 7.95 -17.48
C ASP A 201 -9.52 6.49 -17.10
N SER A 202 -10.54 5.64 -17.01
CA SER A 202 -10.41 4.23 -16.61
C SER A 202 -9.74 3.99 -15.23
N THR A 203 -9.37 5.04 -14.50
CA THR A 203 -8.78 5.00 -13.15
C THR A 203 -9.71 5.68 -12.12
N LEU A 204 -9.82 7.01 -12.10
CA LEU A 204 -10.73 7.73 -11.20
C LEU A 204 -12.19 7.58 -11.64
N ILE A 205 -12.43 7.57 -12.94
CA ILE A 205 -13.72 7.35 -13.59
C ILE A 205 -13.69 6.04 -14.39
N GLN A 206 -14.88 5.45 -14.61
CA GLN A 206 -15.01 4.12 -15.23
C GLN A 206 -14.90 4.11 -16.76
N THR A 207 -14.81 5.28 -17.41
CA THR A 207 -14.88 5.43 -18.87
C THR A 207 -13.80 6.36 -19.39
N GLU A 208 -13.55 6.29 -20.70
CA GLU A 208 -12.73 7.25 -21.44
C GLU A 208 -13.61 8.45 -21.84
N VAL A 209 -13.27 9.65 -21.36
CA VAL A 209 -14.04 10.87 -21.68
C VAL A 209 -14.12 11.12 -23.19
N ILE A 210 -13.02 10.89 -23.91
CA ILE A 210 -12.98 11.13 -25.36
C ILE A 210 -13.94 10.22 -26.11
N ASP A 211 -14.18 9.00 -25.62
CA ASP A 211 -15.13 8.05 -26.21
C ASP A 211 -16.58 8.48 -25.96
N GLU A 212 -16.88 9.01 -24.77
CA GLU A 212 -18.21 9.53 -24.47
C GLU A 212 -18.53 10.79 -25.32
N LEU A 213 -17.54 11.66 -25.50
CA LEU A 213 -17.65 12.81 -26.41
C LEU A 213 -17.85 12.35 -27.87
N ALA A 214 -17.14 11.32 -28.30
CA ALA A 214 -17.29 10.76 -29.65
C ALA A 214 -18.66 10.11 -29.89
N LYS A 215 -19.24 9.46 -28.86
CA LYS A 215 -20.62 8.96 -28.90
C LYS A 215 -21.60 10.11 -29.07
N LYS A 216 -21.41 11.19 -28.30
CA LYS A 216 -22.24 12.38 -28.37
C LYS A 216 -22.16 13.08 -29.75
N ALA A 217 -20.96 13.10 -30.35
CA ALA A 217 -20.72 13.65 -31.69
C ALA A 217 -21.10 12.69 -32.84
N GLY A 218 -21.51 11.44 -32.57
CA GLY A 218 -21.85 10.44 -33.60
C GLY A 218 -20.62 9.89 -34.37
N VAL A 219 -19.41 10.05 -33.83
CA VAL A 219 -18.14 9.67 -34.48
C VAL A 219 -17.36 8.58 -33.76
N TYR A 220 -18.00 7.87 -32.83
CA TYR A 220 -17.35 6.88 -31.96
C TYR A 220 -16.53 5.83 -32.73
N LYS A 221 -17.07 5.25 -33.80
CA LYS A 221 -16.34 4.25 -34.61
C LYS A 221 -15.00 4.76 -35.12
N LYS A 222 -14.98 5.98 -35.68
CA LYS A 222 -13.75 6.59 -36.21
C LYS A 222 -12.74 6.88 -35.09
N VAL A 223 -13.21 7.37 -33.94
CA VAL A 223 -12.35 7.63 -32.76
C VAL A 223 -11.77 6.32 -32.22
N SER A 224 -12.56 5.27 -32.11
CA SER A 224 -12.13 3.95 -31.66
C SER A 224 -11.06 3.33 -32.59
N GLU A 225 -11.21 3.46 -33.91
CA GLU A 225 -10.20 3.00 -34.87
C GLU A 225 -8.85 3.70 -34.68
N ILE A 226 -8.86 5.03 -34.49
CA ILE A 226 -7.63 5.81 -34.23
C ILE A 226 -7.00 5.39 -32.91
N THR A 227 -7.82 5.17 -31.87
CA THR A 227 -7.35 4.67 -30.57
C THR A 227 -6.67 3.32 -30.73
N HIS A 228 -7.29 2.39 -31.45
CA HIS A 228 -6.72 1.06 -31.69
C HIS A 228 -5.37 1.12 -32.45
N GLN A 229 -5.22 2.01 -33.43
CA GLN A 229 -3.96 2.24 -34.12
C GLN A 229 -2.85 2.74 -33.17
N ALA A 230 -3.21 3.67 -32.28
CA ALA A 230 -2.26 4.19 -31.28
C ALA A 230 -1.85 3.12 -30.26
N MET A 231 -2.80 2.30 -29.80
CA MET A 231 -2.53 1.20 -28.86
C MET A 231 -1.61 0.13 -29.45
N ASN A 232 -1.67 -0.08 -30.76
CA ASN A 232 -0.79 -0.99 -31.49
C ASN A 232 0.56 -0.37 -31.89
N GLY A 233 0.88 0.84 -31.41
CA GLY A 233 2.12 1.51 -31.71
C GLY A 233 2.25 2.08 -33.13
N ARG A 234 1.19 2.03 -33.94
CA ARG A 234 1.17 2.52 -35.34
C ARG A 234 1.01 4.02 -35.43
N LEU A 235 0.63 4.68 -34.34
CA LEU A 235 0.41 6.12 -34.29
C LEU A 235 0.88 6.68 -32.94
N PRO A 236 1.77 7.72 -32.94
CA PRO A 236 2.17 8.39 -31.70
C PRO A 236 0.96 8.98 -30.95
N PHE A 237 1.00 8.96 -29.61
CA PHE A 237 -0.09 9.43 -28.76
C PHE A 237 -0.54 10.86 -29.13
N SER A 238 0.39 11.79 -29.30
CA SER A 238 0.09 13.20 -29.63
C SER A 238 -0.65 13.35 -30.96
N GLN A 239 -0.26 12.58 -31.97
CA GLN A 239 -0.94 12.58 -33.28
C GLN A 239 -2.32 11.93 -33.18
N SER A 240 -2.44 10.83 -32.43
CA SER A 240 -3.70 10.16 -32.17
C SER A 240 -4.68 11.10 -31.46
N LEU A 241 -4.23 11.79 -30.40
CA LEU A 241 -5.06 12.75 -29.68
C LEU A 241 -5.59 13.85 -30.60
N LYS A 242 -4.69 14.50 -31.39
CA LYS A 242 -5.07 15.56 -32.33
C LYS A 242 -6.11 15.08 -33.35
N LYS A 243 -5.91 13.89 -33.96
CA LYS A 243 -6.87 13.31 -34.91
C LYS A 243 -8.24 13.03 -34.27
N ARG A 244 -8.26 12.48 -33.06
CA ARG A 244 -9.51 12.18 -32.33
C ARG A 244 -10.23 13.48 -31.95
N VAL A 245 -9.52 14.47 -31.41
CA VAL A 245 -10.10 15.77 -31.04
C VAL A 245 -10.64 16.51 -32.27
N HIS A 246 -9.97 16.41 -33.42
CA HIS A 246 -10.45 17.03 -34.67
C HIS A 246 -11.86 16.50 -35.06
N LEU A 247 -12.14 15.24 -34.81
CA LEU A 247 -13.48 14.63 -35.06
C LEU A 247 -14.57 15.17 -34.12
N LEU A 248 -14.19 15.80 -32.99
CA LEU A 248 -15.13 16.37 -32.02
C LEU A 248 -15.50 17.82 -32.33
N LYS A 249 -15.00 18.37 -33.45
CA LYS A 249 -15.31 19.72 -33.89
C LYS A 249 -16.82 19.97 -33.93
N GLY A 250 -17.26 21.10 -33.39
CA GLY A 250 -18.67 21.51 -33.39
C GLY A 250 -19.43 21.18 -32.10
N LEU A 251 -18.91 20.31 -31.23
CA LEU A 251 -19.50 20.11 -29.91
C LEU A 251 -19.50 21.42 -29.10
N THR A 252 -20.50 21.61 -28.29
CA THR A 252 -20.69 22.80 -27.45
C THR A 252 -20.31 22.52 -25.98
N PRO A 253 -20.10 23.54 -25.15
CA PRO A 253 -19.96 23.36 -23.70
C PRO A 253 -21.13 22.59 -23.06
N ASN A 254 -22.36 22.75 -23.57
CA ASN A 254 -23.51 21.96 -23.10
C ASN A 254 -23.37 20.46 -23.38
N ASP A 255 -22.73 20.08 -24.50
CA ASP A 255 -22.44 18.69 -24.80
C ASP A 255 -21.37 18.11 -23.87
N LEU A 256 -20.37 18.92 -23.51
CA LEU A 256 -19.36 18.55 -22.52
C LEU A 256 -19.99 18.36 -21.13
N ASP A 257 -20.90 19.28 -20.74
CA ASP A 257 -21.70 19.18 -19.51
C ASP A 257 -22.56 17.90 -19.50
N TRP A 258 -23.18 17.60 -20.63
CA TRP A 258 -24.00 16.41 -20.76
C TRP A 258 -23.17 15.12 -20.53
N VAL A 259 -21.94 15.08 -21.02
CA VAL A 259 -21.01 13.97 -20.77
C VAL A 259 -20.59 13.97 -19.29
N TYR A 260 -20.18 15.12 -18.74
CA TYR A 260 -19.73 15.23 -17.35
C TYR A 260 -20.74 14.64 -16.36
N ARG A 261 -22.00 15.02 -16.48
CA ARG A 261 -23.10 14.55 -15.61
C ARG A 261 -23.35 13.04 -15.67
N ARG A 262 -22.79 12.33 -16.67
CA ARG A 262 -22.91 10.89 -16.86
C ARG A 262 -21.68 10.10 -16.46
N LEU A 263 -20.60 10.81 -16.12
CA LEU A 263 -19.38 10.15 -15.65
C LEU A 263 -19.67 9.41 -14.34
N LYS A 264 -19.24 8.16 -14.29
CA LYS A 264 -19.33 7.35 -13.08
C LYS A 264 -17.96 7.24 -12.44
N LEU A 265 -17.86 7.61 -11.18
CA LEU A 265 -16.64 7.40 -10.40
C LEU A 265 -16.38 5.90 -10.23
N THR A 266 -15.12 5.54 -10.21
CA THR A 266 -14.69 4.20 -9.86
C THR A 266 -15.10 3.91 -8.41
N LYS A 267 -15.55 2.67 -8.17
CA LYS A 267 -15.97 2.22 -6.84
C LYS A 267 -14.88 2.51 -5.83
N GLY A 268 -15.26 3.06 -4.68
CA GLY A 268 -14.33 3.40 -3.60
C GLY A 268 -13.55 4.71 -3.79
N ALA A 269 -13.61 5.39 -4.96
CA ALA A 269 -12.89 6.64 -5.20
C ALA A 269 -13.24 7.74 -4.20
N PRO A 270 -14.51 8.05 -3.90
CA PRO A 270 -14.84 9.09 -2.90
C PRO A 270 -14.28 8.75 -1.52
N LYS A 271 -14.35 7.47 -1.12
CA LYS A 271 -13.84 7.00 0.17
C LYS A 271 -12.31 7.11 0.24
N LEU A 272 -11.60 6.68 -0.82
CA LEU A 272 -10.16 6.84 -0.92
C LEU A 272 -9.75 8.30 -0.73
N LEU A 273 -10.35 9.21 -1.51
CA LEU A 273 -10.02 10.64 -1.48
C LEU A 273 -10.31 11.26 -0.11
N LYS A 274 -11.46 10.92 0.52
CA LYS A 274 -11.80 11.40 1.85
C LYS A 274 -10.77 10.99 2.90
N VAL A 275 -10.37 9.70 2.92
CA VAL A 275 -9.37 9.17 3.86
C VAL A 275 -8.01 9.81 3.62
N LEU A 276 -7.56 9.91 2.37
CA LEU A 276 -6.27 10.53 2.04
C LEU A 276 -6.21 11.99 2.49
N LYS A 277 -7.29 12.74 2.33
CA LYS A 277 -7.38 14.14 2.81
C LYS A 277 -7.32 14.24 4.32
N HIS A 278 -8.05 13.39 5.04
CA HIS A 278 -7.98 13.36 6.51
C HIS A 278 -6.55 13.06 7.01
N LEU A 279 -5.80 12.27 6.24
CA LEU A 279 -4.40 11.97 6.54
C LEU A 279 -3.42 13.06 6.06
N GLY A 280 -3.91 14.16 5.49
CA GLY A 280 -3.09 15.30 5.05
C GLY A 280 -2.30 15.07 3.76
N TYR A 281 -2.73 14.12 2.93
CA TYR A 281 -2.11 13.92 1.62
C TYR A 281 -2.44 15.05 0.66
N LYS A 282 -1.46 15.45 -0.15
CA LYS A 282 -1.69 16.19 -1.39
C LYS A 282 -2.16 15.24 -2.48
N ILE A 283 -3.19 15.65 -3.23
CA ILE A 283 -3.82 14.79 -4.23
C ILE A 283 -3.89 15.51 -5.57
N ALA A 284 -3.31 14.90 -6.61
CA ALA A 284 -3.26 15.43 -7.96
C ALA A 284 -3.97 14.51 -8.96
N LEU A 285 -4.71 15.12 -9.87
CA LEU A 285 -5.33 14.46 -11.02
C LEU A 285 -4.55 14.83 -12.28
N VAL A 286 -3.98 13.83 -12.99
CA VAL A 286 -3.13 14.04 -14.16
C VAL A 286 -3.59 13.16 -15.30
N SER A 287 -4.22 13.76 -16.32
CA SER A 287 -4.90 13.01 -17.38
C SER A 287 -4.43 13.38 -18.79
N GLY A 288 -4.39 12.38 -19.66
CA GLY A 288 -4.35 12.59 -21.12
C GLY A 288 -5.67 13.09 -21.73
N GLY A 289 -6.74 13.19 -20.92
CA GLY A 289 -8.03 13.76 -21.28
C GLY A 289 -8.03 15.31 -21.28
N PHE A 290 -9.10 15.93 -20.78
CA PHE A 290 -9.32 17.37 -21.00
C PHE A 290 -9.57 18.14 -19.72
N THR A 291 -9.04 19.38 -19.65
CA THR A 291 -9.13 20.30 -18.50
C THR A 291 -10.56 20.60 -18.10
N TYR A 292 -11.48 20.64 -19.04
CA TYR A 292 -12.91 20.84 -18.77
C TYR A 292 -13.47 19.85 -17.74
N PHE A 293 -13.01 18.60 -17.78
CA PHE A 293 -13.43 17.54 -16.86
C PHE A 293 -12.58 17.49 -15.60
N THR A 294 -11.26 17.59 -15.73
CA THR A 294 -10.37 17.51 -14.58
C THR A 294 -10.54 18.67 -13.60
N GLU A 295 -10.79 19.90 -14.08
CA GLU A 295 -11.03 21.05 -13.23
C GLU A 295 -12.35 20.95 -12.44
N ARG A 296 -13.39 20.39 -13.06
CA ARG A 296 -14.66 20.15 -12.37
C ARG A 296 -14.54 19.04 -11.33
N LEU A 297 -13.92 17.90 -11.71
CA LEU A 297 -13.64 16.82 -10.76
C LEU A 297 -12.74 17.30 -9.61
N LYS A 298 -11.80 18.21 -9.89
CA LYS A 298 -11.00 18.87 -8.85
C LYS A 298 -11.88 19.61 -7.86
N GLY A 299 -12.82 20.41 -8.33
CA GLY A 299 -13.76 21.15 -7.47
C GLY A 299 -14.65 20.20 -6.66
N ASP A 300 -15.31 19.25 -7.32
CA ASP A 300 -16.30 18.36 -6.71
C ASP A 300 -15.68 17.37 -5.71
N LEU A 301 -14.47 16.88 -6.01
CA LEU A 301 -13.78 15.86 -5.19
C LEU A 301 -12.64 16.45 -4.34
N GLY A 302 -12.30 17.73 -4.59
CA GLY A 302 -11.34 18.53 -3.83
C GLY A 302 -9.89 18.07 -4.03
N PHE A 303 -9.47 17.80 -5.24
CA PHE A 303 -8.05 17.63 -5.56
C PHE A 303 -7.27 18.93 -5.34
N ASP A 304 -6.01 18.84 -4.93
CA ASP A 304 -5.13 20.01 -4.82
C ASP A 304 -4.69 20.50 -6.21
N TYR A 305 -4.44 19.56 -7.12
CA TYR A 305 -3.93 19.81 -8.46
C TYR A 305 -4.71 19.06 -9.54
N ALA A 306 -4.86 19.68 -10.71
CA ALA A 306 -5.41 19.03 -11.90
C ALA A 306 -4.62 19.46 -13.15
N PHE A 307 -4.24 18.49 -13.97
CA PHE A 307 -3.52 18.70 -15.22
C PHE A 307 -4.11 17.83 -16.32
N ALA A 308 -4.45 18.46 -17.45
CA ALA A 308 -4.95 17.76 -18.63
C ALA A 308 -4.75 18.63 -19.89
N ASN A 309 -5.15 18.11 -21.06
CA ASN A 309 -5.08 18.85 -22.31
C ASN A 309 -6.24 19.86 -22.41
N GLN A 310 -5.96 21.03 -22.94
CA GLN A 310 -6.97 22.08 -23.12
C GLN A 310 -7.60 21.99 -24.50
N LEU A 311 -8.93 21.87 -24.56
CA LEU A 311 -9.70 21.96 -25.79
C LEU A 311 -9.84 23.41 -26.22
N GLU A 312 -9.67 23.70 -27.52
CA GLU A 312 -9.92 25.03 -28.07
C GLU A 312 -11.42 25.21 -28.32
N ILE A 313 -12.01 26.27 -27.70
CA ILE A 313 -13.41 26.66 -27.90
C ILE A 313 -13.41 28.06 -28.50
N ARG A 314 -14.07 28.23 -29.66
CA ARG A 314 -14.31 29.54 -30.31
C ARG A 314 -15.76 29.62 -30.76
N GLY A 315 -16.39 30.78 -30.57
CA GLY A 315 -17.79 30.97 -30.94
C GLY A 315 -18.74 29.96 -30.25
N GLY A 316 -18.44 29.52 -29.01
CA GLY A 316 -19.25 28.56 -28.28
C GLY A 316 -19.17 27.12 -28.78
N LYS A 317 -18.21 26.77 -29.62
CA LYS A 317 -18.02 25.42 -30.18
C LYS A 317 -16.57 24.99 -30.14
N LEU A 318 -16.35 23.67 -30.00
CA LEU A 318 -15.02 23.09 -30.18
C LEU A 318 -14.52 23.31 -31.61
N THR A 319 -13.29 23.77 -31.75
CA THR A 319 -12.64 23.96 -33.08
C THR A 319 -12.10 22.63 -33.63
N GLY A 320 -11.91 21.62 -32.76
CA GLY A 320 -11.22 20.39 -33.10
C GLY A 320 -9.72 20.43 -32.82
N ASN A 321 -9.22 21.46 -32.12
CA ASN A 321 -7.83 21.62 -31.75
C ASN A 321 -7.60 21.48 -30.24
N VAL A 322 -6.35 21.16 -29.89
CA VAL A 322 -5.83 21.15 -28.51
C VAL A 322 -4.89 22.32 -28.37
N LEU A 323 -5.00 23.09 -27.28
CA LEU A 323 -4.13 24.19 -26.95
C LEU A 323 -2.99 23.73 -26.04
N GLY A 324 -1.83 24.36 -26.22
CA GLY A 324 -0.66 24.12 -25.39
C GLY A 324 0.00 22.75 -25.60
N PRO A 325 0.89 22.39 -24.72
CA PRO A 325 1.64 21.13 -24.80
C PRO A 325 0.80 19.95 -24.35
N ILE A 326 0.85 18.85 -25.11
CA ILE A 326 0.08 17.63 -24.84
C ILE A 326 0.63 16.89 -23.61
N ILE A 327 -0.28 16.45 -22.74
CA ILE A 327 0.03 15.61 -21.59
C ILE A 327 0.15 14.15 -22.05
N ASP A 328 1.37 13.75 -22.33
CA ASP A 328 1.77 12.38 -22.67
C ASP A 328 2.43 11.66 -21.47
N ALA A 329 2.98 10.47 -21.70
CA ALA A 329 3.61 9.67 -20.65
C ALA A 329 4.80 10.39 -19.97
N GLN A 330 5.62 11.10 -20.74
CA GLN A 330 6.77 11.86 -20.21
C GLN A 330 6.30 13.03 -19.36
N ARG A 331 5.28 13.76 -19.83
CA ARG A 331 4.71 14.86 -19.07
C ARG A 331 4.00 14.41 -17.80
N LYS A 332 3.28 13.28 -17.80
CA LYS A 332 2.71 12.74 -16.56
C LYS A 332 3.78 12.50 -15.51
N ALA A 333 4.90 11.89 -15.88
CA ALA A 333 6.02 11.66 -14.99
C ALA A 333 6.69 12.96 -14.51
N MET A 334 6.86 13.93 -15.41
CA MET A 334 7.41 15.25 -15.08
C MET A 334 6.48 16.03 -14.13
N ILE A 335 5.17 15.97 -14.32
CA ILE A 335 4.18 16.64 -13.44
C ILE A 335 4.27 16.06 -12.02
N LEU A 336 4.36 14.73 -11.87
CA LEU A 336 4.57 14.09 -10.56
C LEU A 336 5.82 14.66 -9.87
N GLU A 337 6.95 14.75 -10.59
CA GLU A 337 8.20 15.30 -10.03
C GLU A 337 8.05 16.79 -9.67
N THR A 338 7.43 17.56 -10.54
CA THR A 338 7.24 19.01 -10.34
C THR A 338 6.38 19.27 -9.10
N ILE A 339 5.29 18.52 -8.91
CA ILE A 339 4.45 18.64 -7.70
C ILE A 339 5.23 18.21 -6.47
N ALA A 340 5.92 17.06 -6.53
CA ALA A 340 6.71 16.56 -5.41
C ALA A 340 7.78 17.57 -4.98
N GLN A 341 8.49 18.15 -5.94
CA GLN A 341 9.50 19.20 -5.70
C GLN A 341 8.88 20.47 -5.10
N GLY A 342 7.77 20.95 -5.66
CA GLY A 342 7.07 22.15 -5.16
C GLY A 342 6.55 21.98 -3.73
N GLU A 343 6.05 20.79 -3.37
CA GLU A 343 5.58 20.45 -2.04
C GLU A 343 6.69 19.98 -1.09
N LYS A 344 7.96 19.95 -1.55
CA LYS A 344 9.12 19.44 -0.79
C LYS A 344 8.91 18.00 -0.30
N ILE A 345 8.38 17.16 -1.17
CA ILE A 345 8.10 15.74 -0.93
C ILE A 345 9.10 14.90 -1.72
N SER A 346 9.75 13.93 -1.06
CA SER A 346 10.60 12.96 -1.74
C SER A 346 9.77 12.07 -2.69
N LEU A 347 10.33 11.64 -3.83
CA LEU A 347 9.67 10.68 -4.71
C LEU A 347 9.32 9.38 -4.00
N ASP A 348 10.12 8.93 -3.04
CA ASP A 348 9.81 7.78 -2.19
C ASP A 348 8.54 7.96 -1.35
N GLN A 349 8.09 9.20 -1.15
CA GLN A 349 6.85 9.54 -0.42
C GLN A 349 5.66 9.76 -1.36
N THR A 350 5.80 9.46 -2.65
CA THR A 350 4.73 9.60 -3.64
C THR A 350 4.04 8.27 -3.94
N ILE A 351 2.78 8.37 -4.34
CA ILE A 351 1.97 7.28 -4.88
C ILE A 351 1.51 7.71 -6.27
N ALA A 352 1.64 6.84 -7.26
CA ALA A 352 1.05 7.04 -8.58
C ALA A 352 0.05 5.90 -8.86
N ILE A 353 -1.10 6.25 -9.46
CA ILE A 353 -2.18 5.31 -9.77
C ILE A 353 -2.59 5.53 -11.22
N GLY A 354 -2.66 4.46 -12.01
CA GLY A 354 -3.08 4.52 -13.40
C GLY A 354 -3.30 3.12 -13.99
N ASP A 355 -3.93 3.05 -15.17
CA ASP A 355 -4.26 1.79 -15.84
C ASP A 355 -3.60 1.64 -17.22
N GLY A 356 -3.13 2.75 -17.80
CA GLY A 356 -2.70 2.83 -19.19
C GLY A 356 -1.18 2.76 -19.40
N ALA A 357 -0.77 2.50 -20.65
CA ALA A 357 0.64 2.54 -21.05
C ALA A 357 1.26 3.94 -20.90
N ASN A 358 0.42 4.99 -21.01
CA ASN A 358 0.80 6.38 -20.79
C ASN A 358 1.12 6.72 -19.32
N ASP A 359 0.79 5.81 -18.37
CA ASP A 359 1.06 5.98 -16.95
C ASP A 359 2.37 5.32 -16.51
N ILE A 360 2.92 4.39 -17.31
CA ILE A 360 4.05 3.55 -16.91
C ILE A 360 5.22 4.39 -16.37
N LEU A 361 5.59 5.49 -17.04
CA LEU A 361 6.70 6.33 -16.59
C LEU A 361 6.40 7.00 -15.24
N MET A 362 5.18 7.46 -15.03
CA MET A 362 4.73 8.03 -13.76
C MET A 362 4.69 6.95 -12.66
N LEU A 363 4.14 5.77 -12.97
CA LEU A 363 4.05 4.64 -12.03
C LEU A 363 5.43 4.13 -11.60
N THR A 364 6.38 4.03 -12.53
CA THR A 364 7.74 3.54 -12.23
C THR A 364 8.59 4.55 -11.48
N LYS A 365 8.28 5.84 -11.60
CA LYS A 365 8.99 6.93 -10.95
C LYS A 365 8.55 7.20 -9.52
N ALA A 366 7.30 6.90 -9.21
CA ALA A 366 6.75 7.06 -7.88
C ALA A 366 7.32 6.02 -6.89
N GLY A 367 7.41 6.40 -5.60
CA GLY A 367 7.80 5.46 -4.54
C GLY A 367 6.84 4.29 -4.37
N LEU A 368 5.56 4.46 -4.79
CA LEU A 368 4.56 3.41 -4.87
C LEU A 368 3.72 3.60 -6.14
N GLY A 369 4.09 2.91 -7.21
CA GLY A 369 3.32 2.92 -8.46
C GLY A 369 2.35 1.77 -8.54
N ILE A 370 1.07 2.05 -8.71
CA ILE A 370 -0.03 1.08 -8.68
C ILE A 370 -0.72 1.02 -10.03
N ALA A 371 -0.59 -0.10 -10.71
CA ALA A 371 -1.37 -0.44 -11.90
C ALA A 371 -2.78 -0.90 -11.47
N PHE A 372 -3.78 -0.01 -11.58
CA PHE A 372 -5.14 -0.29 -11.16
C PHE A 372 -5.98 -0.75 -12.34
N GLN A 373 -6.57 -1.96 -12.26
CA GLN A 373 -7.35 -2.58 -13.34
C GLN A 373 -6.66 -2.56 -14.71
N ALA A 374 -5.34 -2.51 -14.69
CA ALA A 374 -4.50 -2.30 -15.85
C ALA A 374 -4.37 -3.54 -16.74
N LYS A 375 -4.05 -3.31 -18.01
CA LYS A 375 -3.75 -4.38 -18.98
C LYS A 375 -2.47 -5.14 -18.58
N PRO A 376 -2.32 -6.43 -18.98
CA PRO A 376 -1.17 -7.27 -18.62
C PRO A 376 0.18 -6.58 -18.84
N TYR A 377 0.37 -5.93 -20.00
CA TYR A 377 1.60 -5.22 -20.33
C TYR A 377 1.96 -4.11 -19.32
N VAL A 378 0.98 -3.37 -18.80
CA VAL A 378 1.21 -2.32 -17.79
C VAL A 378 1.58 -2.96 -16.46
N ARG A 379 0.87 -4.03 -16.07
CA ARG A 379 1.12 -4.76 -14.82
C ARG A 379 2.54 -5.33 -14.73
N GLU A 380 3.09 -5.81 -15.85
CA GLU A 380 4.45 -6.34 -15.92
C GLU A 380 5.54 -5.26 -15.80
N LYS A 381 5.21 -4.01 -16.13
CA LYS A 381 6.13 -2.87 -16.07
C LYS A 381 6.10 -2.14 -14.73
N THR A 382 5.12 -2.39 -13.89
CA THR A 382 4.92 -1.73 -12.61
C THR A 382 5.22 -2.65 -11.43
N HIS A 383 5.49 -2.04 -10.27
CA HIS A 383 5.82 -2.81 -9.08
C HIS A 383 4.60 -3.47 -8.43
N TYR A 384 3.41 -2.85 -8.58
CA TYR A 384 2.19 -3.26 -7.90
C TYR A 384 1.01 -3.23 -8.85
N SER A 385 0.14 -4.22 -8.71
CA SER A 385 -1.08 -4.31 -9.51
C SER A 385 -2.26 -4.69 -8.64
N ILE A 386 -3.37 -3.97 -8.81
CA ILE A 386 -4.67 -4.33 -8.27
C ILE A 386 -5.57 -4.67 -9.46
N SER A 387 -5.88 -5.93 -9.64
CA SER A 387 -6.65 -6.44 -10.78
C SER A 387 -7.78 -7.40 -10.40
N LYS A 388 -7.73 -8.00 -9.22
CA LYS A 388 -8.75 -8.95 -8.72
C LYS A 388 -9.84 -8.25 -7.92
N HIS A 389 -9.58 -7.01 -7.54
CA HIS A 389 -10.53 -6.16 -6.84
C HIS A 389 -10.68 -4.82 -7.56
N ASN A 390 -11.93 -4.36 -7.77
CA ASN A 390 -12.24 -3.19 -8.57
C ASN A 390 -12.60 -1.93 -7.77
N ALA A 391 -12.32 -1.90 -6.48
CA ALA A 391 -12.56 -0.74 -5.63
C ALA A 391 -11.25 -0.01 -5.32
N LEU A 392 -11.23 1.28 -5.63
CA LEU A 392 -10.03 2.12 -5.55
C LEU A 392 -9.57 2.34 -4.09
N ASP A 393 -10.49 2.30 -3.13
CA ASP A 393 -10.18 2.39 -1.70
C ASP A 393 -9.37 1.19 -1.16
N SER A 394 -9.27 0.09 -1.92
CA SER A 394 -8.39 -1.03 -1.58
C SER A 394 -6.90 -0.65 -1.54
N ILE A 395 -6.52 0.43 -2.19
CA ILE A 395 -5.16 1.01 -2.14
C ILE A 395 -4.75 1.38 -0.70
N LEU A 396 -5.70 1.75 0.16
CA LEU A 396 -5.42 2.09 1.56
C LEU A 396 -4.81 0.93 2.34
N TYR A 397 -5.11 -0.32 1.98
CA TYR A 397 -4.50 -1.49 2.60
C TYR A 397 -3.01 -1.65 2.22
N LEU A 398 -2.59 -1.17 1.06
CA LEU A 398 -1.16 -1.15 0.68
C LEU A 398 -0.35 -0.19 1.55
N LEU A 399 -1.02 0.80 2.15
CA LEU A 399 -0.43 1.74 3.11
C LEU A 399 -0.44 1.18 4.55
N GLY A 400 -0.97 -0.04 4.74
CA GLY A 400 -1.09 -0.68 6.04
C GLY A 400 -2.20 -0.09 6.92
N ILE A 401 -3.21 0.53 6.31
CA ILE A 401 -4.37 1.09 7.02
C ILE A 401 -5.43 -0.01 7.11
N SER A 402 -5.88 -0.33 8.31
CA SER A 402 -6.90 -1.35 8.54
C SER A 402 -8.31 -0.89 8.17
N GLU A 403 -9.22 -1.84 7.92
CA GLU A 403 -10.64 -1.55 7.62
C GLU A 403 -11.29 -0.68 8.71
N ARG A 404 -10.96 -0.93 9.99
CA ARG A 404 -11.47 -0.15 11.12
C ARG A 404 -11.00 1.30 11.09
N GLU A 405 -9.72 1.53 10.78
CA GLU A 405 -9.16 2.88 10.63
C GLU A 405 -9.79 3.61 9.45
N ILE A 406 -9.95 2.91 8.32
CA ILE A 406 -10.60 3.44 7.12
C ILE A 406 -12.05 3.85 7.43
N GLU A 407 -12.82 2.99 8.11
CA GLU A 407 -14.21 3.31 8.51
C GLU A 407 -14.29 4.53 9.43
N ASN A 408 -13.35 4.69 10.35
CA ASN A 408 -13.29 5.85 11.26
C ASN A 408 -12.95 7.14 10.52
N LEU A 409 -11.98 7.11 9.59
CA LEU A 409 -11.56 8.28 8.81
C LEU A 409 -12.55 8.66 7.70
N ALA A 410 -13.36 7.70 7.24
CA ALA A 410 -14.37 7.92 6.21
C ALA A 410 -15.72 8.45 6.75
N ARG A 411 -15.92 8.52 8.06
CA ARG A 411 -17.08 9.16 8.70
C ARG A 411 -16.95 10.67 8.64
#